data_fa08991c72036e3ce139a4db0804ca13
#
_entry.id   fa08991c72036e3ce139a4db0804ca13
#
_cell.length_a   1.000
_cell.length_b   1.000
_cell.length_c   1.000
_cell.angle_alpha   90.00
_cell.angle_beta   90.00
_cell.angle_gamma   90.00
#
_symmetry.space_group_name_H-M   'P 1'
#
loop_
_entity.id
_entity.type
_entity.pdbx_description
1 polymer ?
#
loop_
_entity_poly.entity_id
_entity_poly.type
_entity_poly.pdbx_seq_one_letter_code
_entity_poly.pdbx_strand_id
1 'polypeptide(L)'
;MIITRKDVMNYHLLKPAIEKNKKKLEQYKNREPSVSVGKVKGSSQGFPYIQCSFTVGGAESDEYKRWQEWDVKCRYLEISIKQDIERMLELKLAIDELISGITDIEDKMIFEYTVEGKSQQWIANKIGMDQSNVSLRIKKYLK
;
A
#
# COMPACT_ATOMS: atom_id res chain seq x y z
N MET A 1 3.71 21.79 -4.20
CA MET A 1 3.55 20.63 -5.08
C MET A 1 2.37 20.86 -6.03
N ILE A 2 2.60 20.67 -7.32
CA ILE A 2 1.53 20.79 -8.30
C ILE A 2 0.86 19.45 -8.45
N ILE A 3 -0.46 19.42 -8.23
CA ILE A 3 -1.22 18.17 -8.30
C ILE A 3 -1.81 18.00 -9.69
N THR A 4 -1.63 16.82 -10.25
CA THR A 4 -2.17 16.44 -11.55
C THR A 4 -3.34 15.48 -11.35
N ARG A 5 -4.09 15.23 -12.45
CA ARG A 5 -5.16 14.22 -12.44
C ARG A 5 -4.63 12.85 -12.06
N LYS A 6 -3.43 12.53 -12.54
CA LYS A 6 -2.79 11.26 -12.24
C LYS A 6 -2.52 11.12 -10.75
N ASP A 7 -2.11 12.21 -10.10
CA ASP A 7 -1.85 12.20 -8.65
C ASP A 7 -3.13 11.92 -7.85
N VAL A 8 -4.24 12.52 -8.26
CA VAL A 8 -5.54 12.28 -7.60
C VAL A 8 -5.97 10.82 -7.79
N MET A 9 -5.80 10.29 -8.99
CA MET A 9 -6.11 8.89 -9.26
C MET A 9 -5.21 7.96 -8.45
N ASN A 10 -3.93 8.26 -8.38
CA ASN A 10 -2.97 7.48 -7.59
C ASN A 10 -3.34 7.49 -6.09
N TYR A 11 -3.75 8.65 -5.58
CA TYR A 11 -4.19 8.75 -4.19
C TYR A 11 -5.36 7.80 -3.92
N HIS A 12 -6.34 7.79 -4.81
CA HIS A 12 -7.49 6.91 -4.67
C HIS A 12 -7.10 5.44 -4.73
N LEU A 13 -6.13 5.09 -5.59
CA LEU A 13 -5.69 3.71 -5.76
C LEU A 13 -4.73 3.24 -4.66
N LEU A 14 -4.02 4.15 -4.01
CA LEU A 14 -3.05 3.79 -2.98
C LEU A 14 -3.68 3.10 -1.77
N LYS A 15 -4.85 3.56 -1.35
CA LYS A 15 -5.51 2.97 -0.19
C LYS A 15 -5.80 1.48 -0.36
N PRO A 16 -6.50 1.05 -1.43
CA PRO A 16 -6.71 -0.39 -1.64
C PRO A 16 -5.40 -1.15 -1.92
N ALA A 17 -4.41 -0.50 -2.56
CA ALA A 17 -3.11 -1.13 -2.79
C ALA A 17 -2.40 -1.42 -1.46
N ILE A 18 -2.42 -0.47 -0.53
CA ILE A 18 -1.84 -0.65 0.80
C ILE A 18 -2.54 -1.79 1.54
N GLU A 19 -3.86 -1.82 1.52
CA GLU A 19 -4.64 -2.88 2.17
C GLU A 19 -4.33 -4.25 1.59
N LYS A 20 -4.21 -4.32 0.27
CA LYS A 20 -3.85 -5.56 -0.43
C LYS A 20 -2.47 -6.05 0.01
N ASN A 21 -1.50 -5.16 0.07
CA ASN A 21 -0.15 -5.50 0.50
C ASN A 21 -0.09 -5.91 1.97
N LYS A 22 -0.89 -5.27 2.82
CA LYS A 22 -1.00 -5.65 4.24
C LYS A 22 -1.55 -7.06 4.40
N LYS A 23 -2.56 -7.42 3.62
CA LYS A 23 -3.11 -8.77 3.63
C LYS A 23 -2.10 -9.79 3.14
N LYS A 24 -1.36 -9.45 2.09
CA LYS A 24 -0.28 -10.29 1.58
C LYS A 24 0.78 -10.54 2.64
N LEU A 25 1.19 -9.49 3.32
CA LEU A 25 2.20 -9.59 4.39
C LEU A 25 1.70 -10.49 5.51
N GLU A 26 0.46 -10.33 5.92
CA GLU A 26 -0.14 -11.16 6.95
C GLU A 26 -0.17 -12.63 6.52
N GLN A 27 -0.54 -12.91 5.28
CA GLN A 27 -0.52 -14.26 4.73
C GLN A 27 0.88 -14.86 4.74
N TYR A 28 1.89 -14.08 4.36
CA TYR A 28 3.27 -14.55 4.39
C TYR A 28 3.74 -14.81 5.82
N LYS A 29 3.39 -13.96 6.76
CA LYS A 29 3.76 -14.16 8.17
C LYS A 29 3.12 -15.42 8.74
N ASN A 30 1.90 -15.72 8.33
CA ASN A 30 1.20 -16.93 8.77
C ASN A 30 1.77 -18.20 8.12
N ARG A 31 2.54 -18.05 7.05
CA ARG A 31 3.17 -19.15 6.33
C ARG A 31 4.68 -19.20 6.54
N GLU A 32 5.11 -18.83 7.73
CA GLU A 32 6.52 -18.91 8.04
C GLU A 32 7.03 -20.34 7.82
N PRO A 33 8.13 -20.50 7.06
CA PRO A 33 8.68 -21.84 6.84
C PRO A 33 9.12 -22.46 8.14
N SER A 34 8.71 -23.70 8.37
CA SER A 34 9.17 -24.42 9.53
C SER A 34 10.62 -24.85 9.32
N VAL A 35 11.41 -24.72 10.37
CA VAL A 35 12.80 -25.14 10.33
C VAL A 35 12.90 -26.41 11.15
N SER A 36 13.37 -27.48 10.52
CA SER A 36 13.46 -28.76 11.17
C SER A 36 14.40 -28.72 12.37
N VAL A 37 15.34 -27.82 12.37
CA VAL A 37 16.25 -27.63 13.48
C VAL A 37 15.50 -27.32 14.77
N GLY A 38 14.46 -26.53 14.67
CA GLY A 38 13.65 -26.20 15.82
C GLY A 38 12.96 -27.39 16.45
N LYS A 39 12.80 -28.42 15.69
CA LYS A 39 12.17 -29.63 16.18
C LYS A 39 13.08 -30.41 17.11
N VAL A 40 14.29 -30.22 16.95
CA VAL A 40 15.17 -30.93 17.78
C VAL A 40 15.00 -30.49 19.24
N LYS A 41 14.91 -30.74 19.11
CA LYS A 41 14.91 -30.57 20.05
C LYS A 41 15.10 -30.32 20.92
N GLY A 42 15.19 -30.25 21.00
CA GLY A 42 15.26 -30.05 21.73
C GLY A 42 15.86 -30.01 22.43
N SER A 43 16.42 -30.20 22.33
CA SER A 43 16.89 -30.20 22.85
C SER A 43 17.40 -29.53 23.26
N SER A 44 17.61 -29.22 23.21
CA SER A 44 18.00 -28.68 23.53
C SER A 44 18.27 -28.08 24.10
N GLN A 45 18.32 -28.16 24.46
CA GLN A 45 18.41 -27.62 24.95
C GLN A 45 18.84 -26.54 24.96
N GLY A 46 19.27 -26.29 24.89
CA GLY A 46 19.54 -25.31 24.57
C GLY A 46 20.23 -24.78 23.85
N PHE A 47 20.83 -25.23 23.57
CA PHE A 47 21.20 -24.74 22.86
C PHE A 47 21.44 -24.47 22.08
N PRO A 48 21.72 -24.49 22.13
CA PRO A 48 21.88 -24.28 21.23
C PRO A 48 22.26 -24.21 20.41
N TYR A 49 22.33 -24.50 20.42
CA TYR A 49 22.43 -24.50 19.71
C TYR A 49 22.62 -24.58 18.83
N ILE A 50 22.84 -24.64 19.22
CA ILE A 50 22.93 -24.80 18.43
C ILE A 50 23.20 -25.20 17.70
N GLN A 51 23.22 -25.69 17.74
CA GLN A 51 23.23 -26.10 17.04
C GLN A 51 23.26 -26.31 16.18
N CYS A 52 23.46 -26.54 16.35
CA CYS A 52 23.39 -26.74 15.57
C CYS A 52 23.58 -26.93 14.71
N SER A 53 23.56 -27.08 14.61
CA SER A 53 23.60 -27.29 13.79
C SER A 53 24.15 -27.34 12.94
N PHE A 54 24.24 -27.43 13.03
CA PHE A 54 24.71 -27.53 12.21
C PHE A 54 24.95 -28.14 11.25
N THR A 55 25.01 -28.30 11.27
CA THR A 55 25.25 -29.05 10.49
C THR A 55 24.99 -29.29 9.30
N VAL A 56 25.12 -29.41 8.81
CA VAL A 56 25.02 -29.53 8.00
C VAL A 56 24.52 -30.15 6.81
N GLY A 57 24.05 -30.60 6.22
CA GLY A 57 23.54 -31.20 5.04
C GLY A 57 22.90 -30.23 4.07
N GLY A 58 22.70 -30.64 2.82
CA GLY A 58 22.04 -29.82 1.85
C GLY A 58 20.61 -29.46 2.23
N ALA A 59 19.95 -30.34 2.96
CA ALA A 59 18.59 -30.10 3.42
C ALA A 59 18.49 -28.89 4.33
N GLU A 60 19.43 -28.77 5.23
CA GLU A 60 19.49 -27.58 6.10
C GLU A 60 19.72 -26.33 5.28
N SER A 61 20.58 -26.42 4.30
CA SER A 61 20.86 -25.29 3.42
C SER A 61 19.61 -24.86 2.65
N ASP A 62 18.83 -25.81 2.17
CA ASP A 62 17.60 -25.52 1.45
C ASP A 62 16.54 -24.90 2.37
N GLU A 63 16.43 -25.39 3.57
CA GLU A 63 15.52 -24.83 4.57
C GLU A 63 15.92 -23.41 4.93
N TYR A 64 17.21 -23.18 5.09
CA TYR A 64 17.73 -21.86 5.40
C TYR A 64 17.47 -20.88 4.25
N LYS A 65 17.67 -21.31 3.02
CA LYS A 65 17.37 -20.50 1.84
C LYS A 65 15.90 -20.14 1.77
N ARG A 66 15.01 -21.09 2.04
CA ARG A 66 13.57 -20.82 2.03
C ARG A 66 13.19 -19.80 3.10
N TRP A 67 13.79 -19.94 4.28
CA TRP A 67 13.56 -18.98 5.34
C TRP A 67 14.07 -17.59 4.98
N GLN A 68 15.25 -17.50 4.36
CA GLN A 68 15.79 -16.24 3.90
C GLN A 68 14.89 -15.60 2.82
N GLU A 69 14.43 -16.38 1.86
CA GLU A 69 13.53 -15.88 0.82
C GLU A 69 12.24 -15.36 1.41
N TRP A 70 11.69 -16.09 2.36
CA TRP A 70 10.47 -15.67 3.05
C TRP A 70 10.70 -14.35 3.81
N ASP A 71 11.80 -14.26 4.55
CA ASP A 71 12.15 -13.06 5.31
C ASP A 71 12.34 -11.85 4.41
N VAL A 72 13.02 -12.03 3.29
CA VAL A 72 13.23 -10.96 2.30
C VAL A 72 11.90 -10.49 1.72
N LYS A 73 11.01 -11.41 1.39
CA LYS A 73 9.68 -11.04 0.87
C LYS A 73 8.87 -10.26 1.88
N CYS A 74 8.91 -10.68 3.14
CA CYS A 74 8.20 -9.96 4.20
C CYS A 74 8.76 -8.54 4.38
N ARG A 75 10.08 -8.40 4.41
CA ARG A 75 10.71 -7.08 4.53
C ARG A 75 10.42 -6.19 3.34
N TYR A 76 10.44 -6.76 2.14
CA TYR A 76 10.11 -6.02 0.93
C TYR A 76 8.69 -5.46 1.00
N LEU A 77 7.73 -6.29 1.43
CA LEU A 77 6.35 -5.86 1.59
C LEU A 77 6.21 -4.78 2.66
N GLU A 78 6.90 -4.91 3.77
CA GLU A 78 6.88 -3.90 4.84
C GLU A 78 7.39 -2.56 4.33
N ILE A 79 8.50 -2.56 3.60
CA ILE A 79 9.08 -1.34 3.03
C ILE A 79 8.14 -0.74 2.00
N SER A 80 7.57 -1.57 1.13
CA SER A 80 6.63 -1.12 0.11
C SER A 80 5.39 -0.47 0.73
N ILE A 81 4.83 -1.09 1.76
CA ILE A 81 3.67 -0.55 2.49
C ILE A 81 4.02 0.80 3.11
N LYS A 82 5.18 0.89 3.75
CA LYS A 82 5.64 2.13 4.37
C LYS A 82 5.79 3.25 3.34
N GLN A 83 6.41 2.95 2.21
CA GLN A 83 6.58 3.92 1.13
C GLN A 83 5.23 4.38 0.58
N ASP A 84 4.30 3.46 0.38
CA ASP A 84 2.98 3.79 -0.12
C ASP A 84 2.20 4.66 0.88
N ILE A 85 2.31 4.38 2.16
CA ILE A 85 1.69 5.20 3.21
C ILE A 85 2.27 6.61 3.20
N GLU A 86 3.58 6.74 3.12
CA GLU A 86 4.23 8.06 3.05
C GLU A 86 3.76 8.82 1.80
N ARG A 87 3.71 8.15 0.66
CA ARG A 87 3.23 8.75 -0.58
C ARG A 87 1.78 9.20 -0.47
N MET A 88 0.95 8.36 0.14
CA MET A 88 -0.47 8.69 0.35
C MET A 88 -0.62 9.92 1.23
N LEU A 89 0.17 10.03 2.30
CA LEU A 89 0.11 11.18 3.19
C LEU A 89 0.56 12.47 2.49
N GLU A 90 1.61 12.40 1.69
CA GLU A 90 2.06 13.55 0.90
C GLU A 90 0.97 14.03 -0.04
N LEU A 91 0.35 13.10 -0.76
CA LEU A 91 -0.72 13.43 -1.69
C LEU A 91 -1.93 13.99 -0.96
N LYS A 92 -2.27 13.42 0.20
CA LYS A 92 -3.38 13.91 1.00
C LYS A 92 -3.17 15.35 1.43
N LEU A 93 -1.99 15.68 1.91
CA LEU A 93 -1.67 17.05 2.32
C LEU A 93 -1.78 18.02 1.15
N ALA A 94 -1.23 17.62 0.00
CA ALA A 94 -1.29 18.45 -1.19
C ALA A 94 -2.71 18.64 -1.71
N ILE A 95 -3.53 17.59 -1.66
CA ILE A 95 -4.93 17.65 -2.06
C ILE A 95 -5.73 18.53 -1.10
N ASP A 96 -5.54 18.37 0.20
CA ASP A 96 -6.23 19.16 1.21
C ASP A 96 -5.89 20.66 1.06
N GLU A 97 -4.63 20.95 0.77
CA GLU A 97 -4.19 22.31 0.50
C GLU A 97 -4.88 22.90 -0.73
N LEU A 98 -4.96 22.11 -1.79
CA LEU A 98 -5.64 22.55 -3.01
C LEU A 98 -7.13 22.80 -2.75
N ILE A 99 -7.79 21.88 -2.04
CA ILE A 99 -9.22 22.01 -1.72
C ILE A 99 -9.46 23.25 -0.88
N SER A 100 -8.61 23.56 0.08
CA SER A 100 -8.77 24.72 0.93
C SER A 100 -8.65 26.04 0.15
N GLY A 101 -7.97 26.01 -0.99
CA GLY A 101 -7.85 27.17 -1.87
C GLY A 101 -9.02 27.38 -2.80
N ILE A 102 -9.96 26.43 -2.88
CA ILE A 102 -11.12 26.52 -3.76
C ILE A 102 -12.22 27.29 -3.04
N THR A 103 -12.65 28.40 -3.63
CA THR A 103 -13.67 29.25 -3.01
C THR A 103 -15.08 28.93 -3.48
N ASP A 104 -15.22 28.43 -4.72
CA ASP A 104 -16.51 28.06 -5.28
C ASP A 104 -16.95 26.72 -4.67
N ILE A 105 -18.12 26.72 -4.05
CA ILE A 105 -18.61 25.54 -3.34
C ILE A 105 -18.92 24.38 -4.30
N GLU A 106 -19.41 24.67 -5.50
CA GLU A 106 -19.66 23.64 -6.50
C GLU A 106 -18.36 22.97 -6.95
N ASP A 107 -17.35 23.79 -7.25
CA ASP A 107 -16.03 23.31 -7.64
C ASP A 107 -15.41 22.46 -6.53
N LYS A 108 -15.57 22.92 -5.30
CA LYS A 108 -15.05 22.20 -4.13
C LYS A 108 -15.69 20.83 -3.99
N MET A 109 -17.00 20.74 -4.13
CA MET A 109 -17.72 19.46 -4.08
C MET A 109 -17.33 18.53 -5.22
N ILE A 110 -17.22 19.08 -6.43
CA ILE A 110 -16.79 18.31 -7.59
C ILE A 110 -15.40 17.71 -7.34
N PHE A 111 -14.51 18.50 -6.81
CA PHE A 111 -13.15 18.07 -6.53
C PHE A 111 -13.10 17.02 -5.43
N GLU A 112 -13.86 17.20 -4.37
CA GLU A 112 -13.94 16.23 -3.28
C GLU A 112 -14.45 14.89 -3.78
N TYR A 113 -15.48 14.88 -4.62
CA TYR A 113 -15.98 13.63 -5.21
C TYR A 113 -14.96 12.98 -6.14
N THR A 114 -14.21 13.81 -6.88
CA THR A 114 -13.14 13.30 -7.75
C THR A 114 -12.06 12.58 -6.93
N VAL A 115 -11.69 13.15 -5.79
CA VAL A 115 -10.72 12.56 -4.87
C VAL A 115 -11.23 11.25 -4.30
N GLU A 116 -12.54 11.16 -4.04
CA GLU A 116 -13.18 9.92 -3.57
C GLU A 116 -13.24 8.84 -4.64
N GLY A 117 -12.89 9.16 -5.88
CA GLY A 117 -12.89 8.20 -6.98
C GLY A 117 -14.20 8.08 -7.73
N LYS A 118 -15.12 9.04 -7.55
CA LYS A 118 -16.38 9.04 -8.28
C LYS A 118 -16.14 9.43 -9.74
N SER A 119 -16.91 8.82 -10.65
CA SER A 119 -16.81 9.15 -12.08
C SER A 119 -17.40 10.53 -12.35
N GLN A 120 -16.97 11.15 -13.45
CA GLN A 120 -17.50 12.43 -13.85
C GLN A 120 -19.00 12.37 -14.11
N GLN A 121 -19.47 11.25 -14.66
CA GLN A 121 -20.90 11.05 -14.90
C GLN A 121 -21.68 11.01 -13.60
N TRP A 122 -21.16 10.28 -12.60
CA TRP A 122 -21.77 10.21 -11.28
C TRP A 122 -21.86 11.59 -10.64
N ILE A 123 -20.76 12.35 -10.72
CA ILE A 123 -20.70 13.71 -10.16
C ILE A 123 -21.71 14.64 -10.84
N ALA A 124 -21.77 14.55 -12.16
CA ALA A 124 -22.72 15.35 -12.96
C ALA A 124 -24.16 15.09 -12.53
N ASN A 125 -24.51 13.83 -12.37
CA ASN A 125 -25.84 13.44 -11.93
C ASN A 125 -26.13 13.89 -10.49
N LYS A 126 -25.15 13.82 -9.63
CA LYS A 126 -25.30 14.17 -8.22
C LYS A 126 -25.51 15.67 -8.03
N ILE A 127 -24.76 16.48 -8.76
CA ILE A 127 -24.79 17.94 -8.62
C ILE A 127 -25.84 18.56 -9.54
N GLY A 128 -26.24 17.85 -10.61
CA GLY A 128 -27.24 18.35 -11.55
C GLY A 128 -26.67 19.24 -12.65
N MET A 129 -25.52 18.84 -13.20
CA MET A 129 -24.90 19.54 -14.33
C MET A 129 -24.44 18.54 -15.38
N ASP A 130 -24.00 19.04 -16.52
CA ASP A 130 -23.50 18.20 -17.60
C ASP A 130 -22.10 17.67 -17.28
N GLN A 131 -21.80 16.46 -17.76
CA GLN A 131 -20.48 15.86 -17.58
C GLN A 131 -19.38 16.75 -18.17
N SER A 132 -19.63 17.42 -19.30
CA SER A 132 -18.66 18.32 -19.91
C SER A 132 -18.30 19.48 -18.98
N ASN A 133 -19.28 20.02 -18.25
CA ASN A 133 -19.03 21.05 -17.25
C ASN A 133 -18.19 20.55 -16.09
N VAL A 134 -18.48 19.33 -15.61
CA VAL A 134 -17.67 18.70 -14.57
C VAL A 134 -16.23 18.57 -15.03
N SER A 135 -16.02 18.09 -16.24
CA SER A 135 -14.69 17.95 -16.82
C SER A 135 -13.95 19.28 -16.91
N LEU A 136 -14.62 20.33 -17.35
CA LEU A 136 -14.02 21.65 -17.45
C LEU A 136 -13.61 22.20 -16.08
N ARG A 137 -14.46 22.02 -15.09
CA ARG A 137 -14.17 22.47 -13.74
C ARG A 137 -13.02 21.73 -13.10
N ILE A 138 -12.91 20.42 -13.35
CA ILE A 138 -11.77 19.64 -12.88
C ILE A 138 -10.48 20.14 -13.55
N LYS A 139 -10.51 20.39 -14.84
CA LYS A 139 -9.34 20.89 -15.58
C LYS A 139 -8.87 22.26 -15.10
N LYS A 140 -9.76 23.03 -14.51
CA LYS A 140 -9.44 24.33 -13.97
C LYS A 140 -8.41 24.25 -12.85
N TYR A 141 -8.42 23.18 -12.07
CA TYR A 141 -7.54 22.99 -10.92
C TYR A 141 -6.48 21.92 -11.15
N LEU A 142 -6.74 20.96 -12.04
CA LEU A 142 -5.82 19.83 -12.31
C LEU A 142 -5.35 19.87 -13.76
N LYS A 143 -4.08 19.65 -13.95
CA LYS A 143 -3.47 19.61 -15.28
C LYS A 143 -3.26 18.20 -15.82
#